data_c6aa6396da88e84dc6643b88df67026b
#
_entry.id   c6aa6396da88e84dc6643b88df67026b
#
_cell.length_a   1.000
_cell.length_b   1.000
_cell.length_c   1.000
_cell.angle_alpha   90.00
_cell.angle_beta   90.00
_cell.angle_gamma   90.00
#
_symmetry.space_group_name_H-M   'P 1'
#
loop_
_entity.id
_entity.type
_entity.pdbx_description
1 polymer ?
#
loop_
_entity_poly.entity_id
_entity_poly.type
_entity_poly.pdbx_seq_one_letter_code
_entity_poly.pdbx_strand_id
1 'polypeptide(L)'
;MTKEIALKYGCNPNQKPARIYINDQELPVTVLNGKPGYINFLDALNSWQLVKELKEATGYPSAASFKHVSPAGAAIGTPLSEVERKIYFTGDEELSMLACAYVRARGADRMSSYGDFAALSDICDKDTALLLKKEVSDGVIAPGYTEEALEILKAKKKGNYAVIQIDPSYVPEEIERKQVYGIYFEQGRNNVHIDESLLTNFVTKNTELTEQAKLDLLIAMITLKYTQSNSVVYAKNGQVIGVGAGQQSRIHCTRLAGSKADNWWLRQHEKVLNLPFKEDIRRADRDNTIDIYLSEDYEDVLQDGAWQQFFTEQPSVFTREEKKAWIKQQHDVALGSDAFFPFGDNIERAYKSGVKYVVQPGGSIRDDHVIDTCDKYDIVMICNGVRLFHH
;
A
#
# COMPACT_ATOMS: atom_id res chain seq x y z
N MET A 1 -17.07 -9.65 25.75
CA MET A 1 -15.80 -9.28 25.13
C MET A 1 -14.66 -9.90 25.92
N THR A 2 -13.52 -10.20 25.33
CA THR A 2 -12.44 -10.96 25.96
C THR A 2 -11.25 -10.06 26.25
N LYS A 3 -10.50 -10.36 27.33
CA LYS A 3 -9.25 -9.64 27.67
C LYS A 3 -8.05 -10.20 26.92
N GLU A 4 -8.14 -11.40 26.40
CA GLU A 4 -7.06 -12.07 25.65
C GLU A 4 -7.60 -13.04 24.60
N ILE A 5 -6.80 -13.30 23.58
CA ILE A 5 -7.03 -14.35 22.59
C ILE A 5 -5.78 -15.22 22.53
N ALA A 6 -5.93 -16.51 22.85
CA ALA A 6 -4.87 -17.49 22.69
C ALA A 6 -4.64 -17.77 21.20
N LEU A 7 -3.38 -17.81 20.79
CA LEU A 7 -2.98 -18.05 19.41
C LEU A 7 -2.30 -19.41 19.27
N LYS A 8 -2.33 -19.98 18.07
CA LYS A 8 -1.72 -21.28 17.80
C LYS A 8 -0.20 -21.27 18.01
N TYR A 9 0.45 -20.19 17.65
CA TYR A 9 1.88 -19.87 17.83
C TYR A 9 2.13 -18.39 17.53
N GLY A 10 3.32 -17.89 17.85
CA GLY A 10 3.76 -16.53 17.55
C GLY A 10 4.09 -16.31 16.06
N CYS A 11 5.19 -15.62 15.76
CA CYS A 11 5.62 -15.45 14.35
C CYS A 11 5.97 -16.79 13.68
N ASN A 12 6.50 -17.74 14.43
CA ASN A 12 6.90 -19.05 13.94
C ASN A 12 6.26 -20.19 14.75
N PRO A 13 6.07 -21.40 14.15
CA PRO A 13 5.41 -22.54 14.80
C PRO A 13 6.05 -23.01 16.11
N ASN A 14 7.34 -22.77 16.29
CA ASN A 14 8.08 -23.10 17.54
C ASN A 14 7.91 -22.06 18.65
N GLN A 15 7.37 -20.87 18.35
CA GLN A 15 7.18 -19.80 19.33
C GLN A 15 5.84 -19.98 20.07
N LYS A 16 5.87 -20.80 21.11
CA LYS A 16 4.73 -21.12 21.96
C LYS A 16 5.11 -20.99 23.44
N PRO A 17 4.16 -20.55 24.33
CA PRO A 17 2.78 -20.14 24.01
C PRO A 17 2.72 -18.80 23.28
N ALA A 18 1.57 -18.49 22.65
CA ALA A 18 1.32 -17.22 22.02
C ALA A 18 -0.10 -16.71 22.33
N ARG A 19 -0.24 -15.43 22.53
CA ARG A 19 -1.53 -14.75 22.75
C ARG A 19 -1.44 -13.28 22.38
N ILE A 20 -2.58 -12.66 22.12
CA ILE A 20 -2.74 -11.20 22.20
C ILE A 20 -3.58 -10.88 23.43
N TYR A 21 -3.27 -9.80 24.11
CA TYR A 21 -4.00 -9.37 25.30
C TYR A 21 -3.82 -7.87 25.53
N ILE A 22 -4.67 -7.30 26.36
CA ILE A 22 -4.57 -5.94 26.86
C ILE A 22 -4.76 -5.97 28.37
N ASN A 23 -4.04 -5.11 29.10
CA ASN A 23 -4.13 -5.01 30.55
C ASN A 23 -5.39 -4.23 30.92
N ASP A 24 -6.13 -4.76 31.94
CA ASP A 24 -7.25 -4.12 32.63
C ASP A 24 -8.44 -3.66 31.77
N GLN A 25 -8.46 -3.96 30.49
CA GLN A 25 -9.52 -3.62 29.53
C GLN A 25 -9.93 -4.84 28.70
N GLU A 26 -11.00 -4.71 27.95
CA GLU A 26 -11.36 -5.67 26.91
C GLU A 26 -10.64 -5.36 25.61
N LEU A 27 -10.32 -6.40 24.83
CA LEU A 27 -9.71 -6.22 23.51
C LEU A 27 -10.63 -5.39 22.61
N PRO A 28 -10.10 -4.38 21.90
CA PRO A 28 -10.89 -3.56 20.97
C PRO A 28 -11.25 -4.33 19.68
N VAL A 29 -10.92 -5.61 19.59
CA VAL A 29 -11.16 -6.46 18.42
C VAL A 29 -12.02 -7.66 18.76
N THR A 30 -12.91 -8.02 17.82
CA THR A 30 -13.71 -9.23 17.85
C THR A 30 -13.47 -10.03 16.58
N VAL A 31 -13.11 -11.31 16.71
CA VAL A 31 -12.99 -12.22 15.57
C VAL A 31 -14.37 -12.75 15.23
N LEU A 32 -14.92 -12.31 14.09
CA LEU A 32 -16.24 -12.72 13.62
C LEU A 32 -16.20 -14.04 12.83
N ASN A 33 -15.05 -14.36 12.22
CA ASN A 33 -14.83 -15.60 11.50
C ASN A 33 -13.34 -15.94 11.39
N GLY A 34 -13.04 -17.23 11.21
CA GLY A 34 -11.69 -17.74 11.03
C GLY A 34 -10.88 -17.82 12.33
N LYS A 35 -9.58 -18.03 12.18
CA LYS A 35 -8.62 -18.10 13.30
C LYS A 35 -7.35 -17.34 12.93
N PRO A 36 -7.38 -16.00 13.00
CA PRO A 36 -6.21 -15.18 12.67
C PRO A 36 -5.04 -15.54 13.59
N GLY A 37 -3.86 -15.62 12.97
CA GLY A 37 -2.61 -15.87 13.68
C GLY A 37 -1.95 -14.58 14.16
N TYR A 38 -0.77 -14.72 14.79
CA TYR A 38 0.00 -13.62 15.35
C TYR A 38 0.32 -12.53 14.30
N ILE A 39 0.84 -12.93 13.13
CA ILE A 39 1.17 -11.99 12.05
C ILE A 39 -0.09 -11.32 11.48
N ASN A 40 -1.21 -12.07 11.38
CA ASN A 40 -2.47 -11.49 10.90
C ASN A 40 -2.97 -10.37 11.82
N PHE A 41 -2.83 -10.50 13.14
CA PHE A 41 -3.17 -9.41 14.07
C PHE A 41 -2.22 -8.22 13.96
N LEU A 42 -0.92 -8.45 13.74
CA LEU A 42 0.02 -7.35 13.49
C LEU A 42 -0.37 -6.58 12.22
N ASP A 43 -0.64 -7.29 11.12
CA ASP A 43 -1.08 -6.65 9.87
C ASP A 43 -2.42 -5.93 10.05
N ALA A 44 -3.41 -6.57 10.71
CA ALA A 44 -4.72 -5.99 10.95
C ALA A 44 -4.66 -4.69 11.76
N LEU A 45 -3.92 -4.68 12.88
CA LEU A 45 -3.88 -3.53 13.78
C LEU A 45 -3.06 -2.37 13.22
N ASN A 46 -1.97 -2.65 12.49
CA ASN A 46 -1.20 -1.60 11.82
C ASN A 46 -1.98 -1.01 10.63
N SER A 47 -2.59 -1.85 9.82
CA SER A 47 -3.38 -1.39 8.68
C SER A 47 -4.64 -0.62 9.09
N TRP A 48 -5.27 -1.00 10.21
CA TRP A 48 -6.40 -0.25 10.76
C TRP A 48 -6.04 1.19 11.13
N GLN A 49 -4.90 1.38 11.80
CA GLN A 49 -4.42 2.73 12.15
C GLN A 49 -4.23 3.59 10.90
N LEU A 50 -3.63 3.02 9.86
CA LEU A 50 -3.42 3.71 8.59
C LEU A 50 -4.74 4.17 7.95
N VAL A 51 -5.71 3.26 7.78
CA VAL A 51 -6.98 3.63 7.11
C VAL A 51 -7.84 4.56 7.93
N LYS A 52 -7.80 4.46 9.27
CA LYS A 52 -8.46 5.40 10.18
C LYS A 52 -7.89 6.80 9.99
N GLU A 53 -6.57 6.96 10.03
CA GLU A 53 -5.90 8.26 9.86
C GLU A 53 -6.12 8.83 8.45
N LEU A 54 -6.08 7.99 7.39
CA LEU A 54 -6.41 8.43 6.03
C LEU A 54 -7.82 9.00 5.94
N LYS A 55 -8.81 8.33 6.53
CA LYS A 55 -10.18 8.82 6.54
C LYS A 55 -10.32 10.11 7.33
N GLU A 56 -9.69 10.20 8.48
CA GLU A 56 -9.72 11.42 9.32
C GLU A 56 -9.09 12.61 8.60
N ALA A 57 -7.96 12.40 7.90
CA ALA A 57 -7.24 13.45 7.18
C ALA A 57 -7.92 13.89 5.88
N THR A 58 -8.62 12.98 5.19
CA THR A 58 -9.11 13.23 3.83
C THR A 58 -10.65 13.31 3.72
N GLY A 59 -11.37 12.76 4.70
CA GLY A 59 -12.83 12.65 4.68
C GLY A 59 -13.38 11.54 3.78
N TYR A 60 -12.53 10.85 3.01
CA TYR A 60 -12.93 9.77 2.10
C TYR A 60 -12.88 8.39 2.75
N PRO A 61 -13.78 7.46 2.37
CA PRO A 61 -13.59 6.05 2.68
C PRO A 61 -12.20 5.60 2.21
N SER A 62 -11.51 4.81 3.02
CA SER A 62 -10.12 4.44 2.79
C SER A 62 -9.89 2.95 2.98
N ALA A 63 -8.92 2.40 2.26
CA ALA A 63 -8.52 1.01 2.40
C ALA A 63 -6.99 0.86 2.32
N ALA A 64 -6.49 -0.23 2.88
CA ALA A 64 -5.09 -0.63 2.76
C ALA A 64 -4.96 -2.14 2.56
N SER A 65 -3.89 -2.53 1.88
CA SER A 65 -3.44 -3.91 1.74
C SER A 65 -2.11 -4.05 2.48
N PHE A 66 -2.06 -4.91 3.49
CA PHE A 66 -0.88 -5.10 4.33
C PHE A 66 -0.33 -6.50 4.20
N LYS A 67 0.99 -6.60 4.26
CA LYS A 67 1.70 -7.87 4.33
C LYS A 67 3.04 -7.68 5.04
N HIS A 68 3.36 -8.58 5.98
CA HIS A 68 4.58 -8.50 6.77
C HIS A 68 4.77 -7.15 7.46
N VAL A 69 3.70 -6.66 8.07
CA VAL A 69 3.66 -5.42 8.88
C VAL A 69 4.05 -4.16 8.08
N SER A 70 3.79 -4.18 6.78
CA SER A 70 3.95 -3.00 5.91
C SER A 70 2.87 -2.95 4.85
N PRO A 71 2.46 -1.75 4.41
CA PRO A 71 1.51 -1.61 3.33
C PRO A 71 2.13 -2.04 1.99
N ALA A 72 1.42 -2.88 1.24
CA ALA A 72 1.63 -3.07 -0.19
C ALA A 72 1.01 -1.90 -0.97
N GLY A 73 -0.06 -1.32 -0.43
CA GLY A 73 -0.72 -0.15 -0.94
C GLY A 73 -1.79 0.38 0.00
N ALA A 74 -2.18 1.62 -0.22
CA ALA A 74 -3.25 2.33 0.48
C ALA A 74 -3.93 3.31 -0.48
N ALA A 75 -5.23 3.57 -0.31
CA ALA A 75 -5.97 4.46 -1.18
C ALA A 75 -7.22 5.02 -0.52
N ILE A 76 -7.69 6.13 -1.04
CA ILE A 76 -9.00 6.69 -0.76
C ILE A 76 -10.01 6.28 -1.84
N GLY A 77 -11.30 6.31 -1.48
CA GLY A 77 -12.40 5.96 -2.36
C GLY A 77 -12.77 7.11 -3.29
N THR A 78 -12.36 6.99 -4.54
CA THR A 78 -12.81 7.85 -5.65
C THR A 78 -13.23 6.97 -6.82
N PRO A 79 -14.11 7.45 -7.73
CA PRO A 79 -14.54 6.65 -8.87
C PRO A 79 -13.38 6.12 -9.71
N LEU A 80 -13.49 4.89 -10.19
CA LEU A 80 -12.49 4.27 -11.05
C LEU A 80 -12.65 4.77 -12.50
N SER A 81 -11.53 5.10 -13.14
CA SER A 81 -11.47 5.28 -14.59
C SER A 81 -11.66 3.96 -15.33
N GLU A 82 -11.92 4.00 -16.65
CA GLU A 82 -12.02 2.80 -17.48
C GLU A 82 -10.73 1.95 -17.46
N VAL A 83 -9.57 2.62 -17.44
CA VAL A 83 -8.27 1.95 -17.37
C VAL A 83 -8.08 1.26 -16.03
N GLU A 84 -8.41 1.94 -14.93
CA GLU A 84 -8.35 1.35 -13.59
C GLU A 84 -9.26 0.13 -13.45
N ARG A 85 -10.48 0.19 -14.01
CA ARG A 85 -11.38 -0.98 -14.04
C ARG A 85 -10.75 -2.19 -14.72
N LYS A 86 -10.02 -1.97 -15.81
CA LYS A 86 -9.31 -3.04 -16.53
C LYS A 86 -8.15 -3.60 -15.74
N ILE A 87 -7.25 -2.75 -15.22
CA ILE A 87 -6.05 -3.21 -14.50
C ILE A 87 -6.39 -3.84 -13.13
N TYR A 88 -7.53 -3.48 -12.52
CA TYR A 88 -8.01 -4.06 -11.25
C TYR A 88 -9.04 -5.18 -11.44
N PHE A 89 -9.40 -5.52 -12.68
CA PHE A 89 -10.33 -6.59 -13.03
C PHE A 89 -11.69 -6.47 -12.32
N THR A 90 -12.25 -5.26 -12.24
CA THR A 90 -13.51 -5.00 -11.52
C THR A 90 -14.76 -5.26 -12.37
N GLY A 91 -14.64 -5.16 -13.70
CA GLY A 91 -15.79 -5.12 -14.62
C GLY A 91 -16.42 -3.72 -14.68
N ASP A 92 -17.59 -3.63 -15.32
CA ASP A 92 -18.26 -2.36 -15.62
C ASP A 92 -19.31 -1.98 -14.56
N GLU A 93 -19.55 -2.80 -13.55
CA GLU A 93 -20.52 -2.53 -12.49
C GLU A 93 -20.12 -1.29 -11.67
N GLU A 94 -21.12 -0.53 -11.24
CA GLU A 94 -20.92 0.57 -10.32
C GLU A 94 -20.49 0.03 -8.95
N LEU A 95 -19.46 0.60 -8.38
CA LEU A 95 -18.88 0.17 -7.10
C LEU A 95 -19.07 1.25 -6.05
N SER A 96 -19.26 0.84 -4.80
CA SER A 96 -19.19 1.77 -3.66
C SER A 96 -17.81 2.43 -3.57
N MET A 97 -17.74 3.60 -2.94
CA MET A 97 -16.46 4.31 -2.76
C MET A 97 -15.49 3.49 -1.91
N LEU A 98 -15.97 2.71 -0.95
CA LEU A 98 -15.13 1.81 -0.17
C LEU A 98 -14.55 0.68 -1.03
N ALA A 99 -15.35 0.11 -1.91
CA ALA A 99 -14.90 -0.88 -2.89
C ALA A 99 -13.85 -0.29 -3.85
N CYS A 100 -14.03 0.95 -4.30
CA CYS A 100 -13.03 1.67 -5.10
C CYS A 100 -11.71 1.88 -4.33
N ALA A 101 -11.77 2.27 -3.06
CA ALA A 101 -10.58 2.38 -2.20
C ALA A 101 -9.85 1.04 -2.09
N TYR A 102 -10.58 -0.05 -1.84
CA TYR A 102 -10.00 -1.38 -1.70
C TYR A 102 -9.26 -1.85 -2.97
N VAL A 103 -9.87 -1.74 -4.14
CA VAL A 103 -9.21 -2.21 -5.37
C VAL A 103 -8.02 -1.35 -5.75
N ARG A 104 -8.03 -0.05 -5.46
CA ARG A 104 -6.88 0.86 -5.63
C ARG A 104 -5.75 0.52 -4.67
N ALA A 105 -6.05 0.32 -3.39
CA ALA A 105 -5.06 -0.04 -2.38
C ALA A 105 -4.35 -1.35 -2.73
N ARG A 106 -5.13 -2.40 -3.06
CA ARG A 106 -4.59 -3.68 -3.50
C ARG A 106 -3.90 -3.59 -4.85
N GLY A 107 -4.40 -2.74 -5.74
CA GLY A 107 -3.92 -2.55 -7.11
C GLY A 107 -2.56 -1.85 -7.21
N ALA A 108 -2.09 -1.20 -6.16
CA ALA A 108 -0.78 -0.57 -6.10
C ALA A 108 0.35 -1.57 -6.40
N ASP A 109 0.28 -2.75 -5.78
CA ASP A 109 1.22 -3.84 -5.96
C ASP A 109 0.49 -5.18 -5.80
N ARG A 110 -0.04 -5.69 -6.91
CA ARG A 110 -0.85 -6.91 -6.90
C ARG A 110 -0.05 -8.16 -6.53
N MET A 111 1.26 -8.16 -6.77
CA MET A 111 2.14 -9.26 -6.38
C MET A 111 2.36 -9.30 -4.87
N SER A 112 2.70 -8.17 -4.26
CA SER A 112 2.84 -8.07 -2.80
C SER A 112 1.52 -8.26 -2.06
N SER A 113 0.39 -7.95 -2.68
CA SER A 113 -0.94 -8.13 -2.11
C SER A 113 -1.48 -9.57 -2.18
N TYR A 114 -0.73 -10.50 -2.75
CA TYR A 114 -1.10 -11.92 -2.73
C TYR A 114 -0.96 -12.49 -1.31
N GLY A 115 -2.10 -12.85 -0.70
CA GLY A 115 -2.13 -13.30 0.70
C GLY A 115 -2.03 -12.15 1.71
N ASP A 116 -2.54 -10.96 1.36
CA ASP A 116 -2.58 -9.78 2.20
C ASP A 116 -3.58 -9.87 3.35
N PHE A 117 -3.50 -8.88 4.25
CA PHE A 117 -4.55 -8.53 5.19
C PHE A 117 -5.11 -7.16 4.78
N ALA A 118 -6.41 -7.11 4.47
CA ALA A 118 -7.07 -5.88 4.07
C ALA A 118 -7.59 -5.10 5.28
N ALA A 119 -7.50 -3.77 5.23
CA ALA A 119 -8.16 -2.89 6.20
C ALA A 119 -9.09 -1.92 5.48
N LEU A 120 -10.23 -1.66 6.12
CA LEU A 120 -11.29 -0.78 5.62
C LEU A 120 -11.65 0.25 6.70
N SER A 121 -11.71 1.52 6.35
CA SER A 121 -12.03 2.59 7.30
C SER A 121 -13.50 2.65 7.70
N ASP A 122 -14.37 2.02 6.92
CA ASP A 122 -15.83 2.04 7.03
C ASP A 122 -16.42 0.65 7.13
N ILE A 123 -17.72 0.58 7.41
CA ILE A 123 -18.48 -0.68 7.42
C ILE A 123 -18.32 -1.34 6.04
N CYS A 124 -17.81 -2.57 6.06
CA CYS A 124 -17.65 -3.36 4.84
C CYS A 124 -19.01 -3.65 4.21
N ASP A 125 -19.22 -3.16 3.00
CA ASP A 125 -20.42 -3.38 2.22
C ASP A 125 -20.30 -4.62 1.30
N LYS A 126 -21.42 -4.93 0.64
CA LYS A 126 -21.53 -6.08 -0.28
C LYS A 126 -20.52 -5.99 -1.43
N ASP A 127 -20.38 -4.82 -2.05
CA ASP A 127 -19.48 -4.64 -3.22
C ASP A 127 -18.04 -4.94 -2.84
N THR A 128 -17.59 -4.38 -1.73
CA THR A 128 -16.26 -4.62 -1.17
C THR A 128 -16.05 -6.10 -0.84
N ALA A 129 -17.05 -6.74 -0.21
CA ALA A 129 -16.98 -8.17 0.13
C ALA A 129 -16.90 -9.07 -1.12
N LEU A 130 -17.62 -8.75 -2.18
CA LEU A 130 -17.57 -9.48 -3.46
C LEU A 130 -16.20 -9.38 -4.13
N LEU A 131 -15.54 -8.21 -4.05
CA LEU A 131 -14.18 -8.02 -4.55
C LEU A 131 -13.16 -8.80 -3.70
N LEU A 132 -13.24 -8.67 -2.38
CA LEU A 132 -12.41 -9.46 -1.43
C LEU A 132 -12.54 -10.97 -1.69
N LYS A 133 -13.75 -11.45 -1.97
CA LYS A 133 -14.01 -12.88 -2.25
C LYS A 133 -13.23 -13.39 -3.46
N LYS A 134 -13.02 -12.56 -4.49
CA LYS A 134 -12.34 -12.91 -5.75
C LYS A 134 -10.79 -12.96 -5.61
N GLU A 135 -10.23 -12.35 -4.56
CA GLU A 135 -8.78 -12.22 -4.38
C GLU A 135 -8.22 -13.27 -3.41
N VAL A 136 -6.91 -13.55 -3.53
CA VAL A 136 -6.18 -14.34 -2.53
C VAL A 136 -5.75 -13.39 -1.41
N SER A 137 -6.43 -13.49 -0.28
CA SER A 137 -6.25 -12.63 0.91
C SER A 137 -6.36 -13.50 2.17
N ASP A 138 -5.70 -13.12 3.24
CA ASP A 138 -5.71 -13.87 4.51
C ASP A 138 -6.82 -13.41 5.45
N GLY A 139 -7.17 -12.14 5.39
CA GLY A 139 -8.23 -11.61 6.24
C GLY A 139 -8.55 -10.15 5.96
N VAL A 140 -9.52 -9.65 6.71
CA VAL A 140 -9.97 -8.26 6.66
C VAL A 140 -10.29 -7.74 8.06
N ILE A 141 -9.97 -6.46 8.30
CA ILE A 141 -10.39 -5.71 9.48
C ILE A 141 -11.21 -4.49 9.06
N ALA A 142 -12.33 -4.26 9.76
CA ALA A 142 -13.22 -3.13 9.55
C ALA A 142 -13.96 -2.77 10.84
N PRO A 143 -14.52 -1.56 10.97
CA PRO A 143 -15.34 -1.19 12.14
C PRO A 143 -16.68 -1.94 12.21
N GLY A 144 -17.10 -2.53 11.10
CA GLY A 144 -18.31 -3.34 11.01
C GLY A 144 -18.46 -3.97 9.63
N TYR A 145 -19.53 -4.74 9.48
CA TYR A 145 -19.87 -5.46 8.24
C TYR A 145 -21.37 -5.43 8.06
N THR A 146 -21.87 -5.19 6.85
CA THR A 146 -23.28 -5.47 6.56
C THR A 146 -23.52 -6.97 6.66
N GLU A 147 -24.76 -7.39 6.91
CA GLU A 147 -25.11 -8.81 7.02
C GLU A 147 -24.72 -9.58 5.76
N GLU A 148 -25.04 -9.03 4.58
CA GLU A 148 -24.67 -9.64 3.30
C GLU A 148 -23.13 -9.76 3.13
N ALA A 149 -22.39 -8.72 3.46
CA ALA A 149 -20.93 -8.73 3.37
C ALA A 149 -20.32 -9.79 4.29
N LEU A 150 -20.82 -9.89 5.52
CA LEU A 150 -20.35 -10.86 6.49
C LEU A 150 -20.60 -12.31 6.03
N GLU A 151 -21.75 -12.61 5.45
CA GLU A 151 -22.04 -13.93 4.89
C GLU A 151 -21.13 -14.29 3.72
N ILE A 152 -20.89 -13.35 2.80
CA ILE A 152 -19.97 -13.54 1.68
C ILE A 152 -18.56 -13.87 2.18
N LEU A 153 -18.07 -13.12 3.17
CA LEU A 153 -16.73 -13.28 3.72
C LEU A 153 -16.59 -14.57 4.54
N LYS A 154 -17.59 -14.93 5.33
CA LYS A 154 -17.62 -16.20 6.08
C LYS A 154 -17.53 -17.43 5.18
N ALA A 155 -18.11 -17.39 3.99
CA ALA A 155 -18.05 -18.49 3.03
C ALA A 155 -16.69 -18.63 2.32
N LYS A 156 -15.83 -17.60 2.36
CA LYS A 156 -14.50 -17.61 1.74
C LYS A 156 -13.56 -18.58 2.45
N LYS A 157 -12.58 -19.14 1.71
CA LYS A 157 -11.61 -20.14 2.22
C LYS A 157 -12.28 -21.33 2.95
N LYS A 158 -13.41 -21.79 2.43
CA LYS A 158 -14.20 -22.90 3.07
C LYS A 158 -14.52 -22.60 4.54
N GLY A 159 -14.87 -21.36 4.86
CA GLY A 159 -15.22 -20.91 6.20
C GLY A 159 -14.04 -20.48 7.10
N ASN A 160 -12.82 -20.41 6.58
CA ASN A 160 -11.62 -20.09 7.36
C ASN A 160 -11.05 -18.71 7.10
N TYR A 161 -11.72 -17.85 6.32
CA TYR A 161 -11.25 -16.48 6.08
C TYR A 161 -11.32 -15.68 7.38
N ALA A 162 -10.23 -14.97 7.72
CA ALA A 162 -10.19 -14.15 8.94
C ALA A 162 -11.01 -12.86 8.76
N VAL A 163 -12.04 -12.68 9.59
CA VAL A 163 -12.87 -11.47 9.62
C VAL A 163 -12.80 -10.88 11.02
N ILE A 164 -12.21 -9.70 11.13
CA ILE A 164 -11.99 -9.01 12.40
C ILE A 164 -12.81 -7.72 12.42
N GLN A 165 -13.61 -7.53 13.46
CA GLN A 165 -14.24 -6.25 13.75
C GLN A 165 -13.41 -5.51 14.81
N ILE A 166 -13.20 -4.21 14.59
CA ILE A 166 -12.52 -3.29 15.52
C ILE A 166 -13.49 -2.27 16.08
N ASP A 167 -13.34 -1.92 17.34
CA ASP A 167 -14.02 -0.74 17.92
C ASP A 167 -13.33 0.54 17.41
N PRO A 168 -13.99 1.34 16.56
CA PRO A 168 -13.39 2.55 16.01
C PRO A 168 -13.18 3.66 17.06
N SER A 169 -13.83 3.57 18.21
CA SER A 169 -13.71 4.54 19.31
C SER A 169 -12.52 4.25 20.23
N TYR A 170 -11.90 3.07 20.11
CA TYR A 170 -10.76 2.71 20.94
C TYR A 170 -9.57 3.64 20.71
N VAL A 171 -9.01 4.13 21.80
CA VAL A 171 -7.79 4.93 21.83
C VAL A 171 -6.72 4.16 22.61
N PRO A 172 -5.59 3.80 21.98
CA PRO A 172 -4.48 3.12 22.68
C PRO A 172 -3.87 4.00 23.77
N GLU A 173 -3.14 3.37 24.72
CA GLU A 173 -2.34 4.09 25.71
C GLU A 173 -1.32 5.02 25.04
N GLU A 174 -0.94 6.10 25.73
CA GLU A 174 0.04 7.06 25.22
C GLU A 174 1.46 6.49 25.17
N ILE A 175 1.75 5.50 26.00
CA ILE A 175 3.06 4.84 26.07
C ILE A 175 2.98 3.48 25.39
N GLU A 176 3.80 3.30 24.38
CA GLU A 176 3.99 2.00 23.75
C GLU A 176 5.26 1.32 24.24
N ARG A 177 5.22 -0.01 24.32
CA ARG A 177 6.30 -0.85 24.85
C ARG A 177 6.70 -1.91 23.85
N LYS A 178 8.01 -2.07 23.71
CA LYS A 178 8.60 -3.15 22.92
C LYS A 178 9.64 -3.89 23.75
N GLN A 179 9.69 -5.22 23.63
CA GLN A 179 10.70 -6.02 24.30
C GLN A 179 11.70 -6.59 23.28
N VAL A 180 12.99 -6.39 23.55
CA VAL A 180 14.08 -6.95 22.76
C VAL A 180 15.08 -7.57 23.70
N TYR A 181 15.38 -8.84 23.56
CA TYR A 181 16.32 -9.57 24.41
C TYR A 181 16.05 -9.43 25.92
N GLY A 182 14.77 -9.40 26.31
CA GLY A 182 14.35 -9.24 27.70
C GLY A 182 14.39 -7.80 28.24
N ILE A 183 14.88 -6.85 27.45
CA ILE A 183 14.92 -5.42 27.80
C ILE A 183 13.67 -4.74 27.25
N TYR A 184 12.98 -3.98 28.08
CA TYR A 184 11.81 -3.20 27.70
C TYR A 184 12.24 -1.83 27.20
N PHE A 185 11.69 -1.47 26.05
CA PHE A 185 11.77 -0.12 25.48
C PHE A 185 10.41 0.54 25.63
N GLU A 186 10.38 1.76 26.12
CA GLU A 186 9.16 2.57 26.26
C GLU A 186 9.36 3.89 25.51
N GLN A 187 8.33 4.29 24.78
CA GLN A 187 8.30 5.60 24.12
C GLN A 187 6.87 6.11 24.07
N GLY A 188 6.72 7.42 23.86
CA GLY A 188 5.42 7.98 23.52
C GLY A 188 4.96 7.44 22.17
N ARG A 189 3.67 7.12 22.06
CA ARG A 189 3.07 6.73 20.77
C ARG A 189 3.26 7.85 19.74
N ASN A 190 3.49 7.50 18.48
CA ASN A 190 3.60 8.48 17.40
C ASN A 190 2.22 9.13 17.13
N ASN A 191 1.94 10.22 17.85
CA ASN A 191 0.70 11.00 17.77
C ASN A 191 0.81 12.18 16.80
N VAL A 192 1.85 12.25 15.99
CA VAL A 192 1.98 13.30 14.97
C VAL A 192 0.73 13.30 14.09
N HIS A 193 0.03 14.42 14.03
CA HIS A 193 -1.10 14.60 13.16
C HIS A 193 -0.62 15.02 11.76
N ILE A 194 -1.01 14.27 10.74
CA ILE A 194 -0.60 14.54 9.36
C ILE A 194 -1.74 15.25 8.64
N ASP A 195 -1.55 16.54 8.39
CA ASP A 195 -2.47 17.41 7.67
C ASP A 195 -1.72 18.42 6.77
N GLU A 196 -2.45 19.31 6.13
CA GLU A 196 -1.90 20.30 5.20
C GLU A 196 -0.92 21.29 5.87
N SER A 197 -0.93 21.45 7.20
CA SER A 197 0.02 22.31 7.89
C SER A 197 1.47 21.86 7.72
N LEU A 198 1.67 20.57 7.47
CA LEU A 198 2.98 19.98 7.17
C LEU A 198 3.45 20.22 5.72
N LEU A 199 2.63 20.84 4.87
CA LEU A 199 2.90 21.10 3.45
C LEU A 199 3.16 22.58 3.16
N THR A 200 3.74 23.32 4.08
CA THR A 200 3.88 24.79 3.99
C THR A 200 5.32 25.27 3.76
N ASN A 201 6.33 24.48 4.12
CA ASN A 201 7.75 24.89 4.02
C ASN A 201 8.36 24.45 2.68
N PHE A 202 8.10 25.21 1.64
CA PHE A 202 8.68 25.02 0.31
C PHE A 202 10.15 25.43 0.31
N VAL A 203 11.03 24.57 -0.19
CA VAL A 203 12.49 24.79 -0.21
C VAL A 203 13.07 24.90 -1.62
N THR A 204 12.26 24.65 -2.65
CA THR A 204 12.61 24.75 -4.06
C THR A 204 12.09 26.04 -4.70
N LYS A 205 12.59 26.39 -5.90
CA LYS A 205 12.14 27.56 -6.66
C LYS A 205 10.69 27.42 -7.11
N ASN A 206 10.32 26.23 -7.57
CA ASN A 206 8.93 25.91 -7.86
C ASN A 206 8.19 25.61 -6.56
N THR A 207 7.08 26.33 -6.34
CA THR A 207 6.23 26.20 -5.15
C THR A 207 4.76 25.93 -5.51
N GLU A 208 4.48 25.62 -6.80
CA GLU A 208 3.12 25.36 -7.29
C GLU A 208 2.65 23.97 -6.84
N LEU A 209 1.79 23.94 -5.85
CA LEU A 209 1.20 22.72 -5.28
C LEU A 209 -0.30 22.68 -5.57
N THR A 210 -0.73 21.74 -6.41
CA THR A 210 -2.15 21.53 -6.71
C THR A 210 -2.87 20.84 -5.54
N GLU A 211 -4.20 20.97 -5.46
CA GLU A 211 -5.01 20.28 -4.43
C GLU A 211 -4.87 18.75 -4.54
N GLN A 212 -4.78 18.20 -5.76
CA GLN A 212 -4.53 16.78 -5.94
C GLN A 212 -3.15 16.37 -5.41
N ALA A 213 -2.13 17.18 -5.65
CA ALA A 213 -0.78 16.89 -5.16
C ALA A 213 -0.70 16.97 -3.63
N LYS A 214 -1.41 17.91 -2.99
CA LYS A 214 -1.53 17.95 -1.52
C LYS A 214 -2.13 16.65 -0.99
N LEU A 215 -3.23 16.23 -1.57
CA LEU A 215 -3.90 14.98 -1.19
C LEU A 215 -2.97 13.77 -1.33
N ASP A 216 -2.26 13.66 -2.45
CA ASP A 216 -1.34 12.56 -2.72
C ASP A 216 -0.13 12.58 -1.76
N LEU A 217 0.39 13.77 -1.40
CA LEU A 217 1.43 13.91 -0.38
C LEU A 217 0.95 13.52 1.02
N LEU A 218 -0.29 13.86 1.41
CA LEU A 218 -0.89 13.41 2.68
C LEU A 218 -1.01 11.88 2.72
N ILE A 219 -1.49 11.27 1.65
CA ILE A 219 -1.60 9.81 1.53
C ILE A 219 -0.21 9.16 1.65
N ALA A 220 0.80 9.73 0.99
CA ALA A 220 2.17 9.25 1.08
C ALA A 220 2.71 9.32 2.52
N MET A 221 2.56 10.46 3.20
CA MET A 221 3.04 10.64 4.58
C MET A 221 2.33 9.72 5.57
N ILE A 222 0.99 9.58 5.50
CA ILE A 222 0.24 8.68 6.37
C ILE A 222 0.65 7.24 6.12
N THR A 223 0.86 6.84 4.87
CA THR A 223 1.35 5.51 4.53
C THR A 223 2.74 5.24 5.11
N LEU A 224 3.67 6.22 5.01
CA LEU A 224 5.01 6.13 5.59
C LEU A 224 4.99 5.92 7.11
N LYS A 225 4.10 6.58 7.83
CA LYS A 225 3.97 6.48 9.29
C LYS A 225 3.75 5.04 9.76
N TYR A 226 3.20 4.18 8.91
CA TYR A 226 2.91 2.77 9.18
C TYR A 226 3.74 1.80 8.32
N THR A 227 4.82 2.28 7.71
CA THR A 227 5.71 1.48 6.85
C THR A 227 7.06 1.27 7.52
N GLN A 228 7.54 0.03 7.58
CA GLN A 228 8.85 -0.31 8.16
C GLN A 228 9.98 0.48 7.49
N SER A 229 10.78 1.16 8.30
CA SER A 229 11.88 2.02 7.84
C SER A 229 13.11 1.22 7.36
N ASN A 230 13.94 1.82 6.49
CA ASN A 230 13.68 3.04 5.72
C ASN A 230 12.53 2.83 4.75
N SER A 231 11.73 3.85 4.54
CA SER A 231 10.60 3.76 3.63
C SER A 231 10.46 5.00 2.72
N VAL A 232 9.98 4.75 1.50
CA VAL A 232 9.64 5.75 0.48
C VAL A 232 8.32 5.32 -0.18
N VAL A 233 7.43 6.26 -0.40
CA VAL A 233 6.11 6.03 -0.99
C VAL A 233 5.89 6.95 -2.18
N TYR A 234 5.45 6.39 -3.29
CA TYR A 234 4.95 7.10 -4.47
C TYR A 234 3.43 7.05 -4.45
N ALA A 235 2.79 8.19 -4.67
CA ALA A 235 1.34 8.32 -4.69
C ALA A 235 0.86 9.13 -5.89
N LYS A 236 -0.32 8.82 -6.40
CA LYS A 236 -0.96 9.51 -7.53
C LYS A 236 -2.47 9.30 -7.49
N ASN A 237 -3.21 10.37 -7.72
CA ASN A 237 -4.67 10.35 -7.88
C ASN A 237 -5.41 9.66 -6.72
N GLY A 238 -5.02 9.91 -5.49
CA GLY A 238 -5.70 9.37 -4.32
C GLY A 238 -5.28 7.96 -3.91
N GLN A 239 -4.18 7.44 -4.46
CA GLN A 239 -3.67 6.11 -4.11
C GLN A 239 -2.15 6.05 -4.08
N VAL A 240 -1.63 5.16 -3.28
CA VAL A 240 -0.24 4.71 -3.34
C VAL A 240 -0.06 3.87 -4.60
N ILE A 241 1.03 4.10 -5.32
CA ILE A 241 1.38 3.37 -6.53
C ILE A 241 2.71 2.61 -6.41
N GLY A 242 3.48 2.84 -5.34
CA GLY A 242 4.69 2.09 -5.05
C GLY A 242 5.20 2.36 -3.64
N VAL A 243 5.55 1.31 -2.92
CA VAL A 243 6.12 1.35 -1.57
C VAL A 243 7.46 0.64 -1.56
N GLY A 244 8.49 1.32 -1.10
CA GLY A 244 9.75 0.71 -0.69
C GLY A 244 9.81 0.70 0.84
N ALA A 245 9.96 -0.47 1.45
CA ALA A 245 9.93 -0.66 2.88
C ALA A 245 11.13 -1.48 3.37
N GLY A 246 11.59 -1.22 4.60
CA GLY A 246 12.57 -2.05 5.30
C GLY A 246 13.97 -2.08 4.68
N GLN A 247 14.33 -1.08 3.89
CA GLN A 247 15.65 -1.04 3.25
C GLN A 247 16.68 -0.32 4.11
N GLN A 248 17.91 -0.84 4.19
CA GLN A 248 19.00 -0.21 4.94
C GLN A 248 19.54 1.05 4.24
N SER A 249 19.37 1.17 2.93
CA SER A 249 19.81 2.31 2.15
C SER A 249 18.64 3.08 1.56
N ARG A 250 18.62 4.41 1.72
CA ARG A 250 17.59 5.29 1.17
C ARG A 250 17.44 5.14 -0.34
N ILE A 251 18.54 5.09 -1.07
CA ILE A 251 18.50 4.95 -2.53
C ILE A 251 17.91 3.60 -2.97
N HIS A 252 18.16 2.50 -2.24
CA HIS A 252 17.53 1.22 -2.54
C HIS A 252 16.02 1.28 -2.31
N CYS A 253 15.59 1.98 -1.27
CA CYS A 253 14.19 2.23 -0.98
C CYS A 253 13.51 3.00 -2.11
N THR A 254 14.11 4.10 -2.56
CA THR A 254 13.62 4.93 -3.67
C THR A 254 13.55 4.15 -4.98
N ARG A 255 14.56 3.32 -5.26
CA ARG A 255 14.59 2.45 -6.46
C ARG A 255 13.48 1.40 -6.42
N LEU A 256 13.31 0.72 -5.28
CA LEU A 256 12.27 -0.30 -5.11
C LEU A 256 10.87 0.29 -5.27
N ALA A 257 10.56 1.37 -4.55
CA ALA A 257 9.28 2.06 -4.65
C ALA A 257 9.02 2.57 -6.08
N GLY A 258 10.03 3.18 -6.71
CA GLY A 258 9.93 3.67 -8.08
C GLY A 258 9.73 2.55 -9.11
N SER A 259 10.36 1.39 -8.93
CA SER A 259 10.14 0.24 -9.83
C SER A 259 8.71 -0.31 -9.73
N LYS A 260 8.13 -0.32 -8.52
CA LYS A 260 6.72 -0.69 -8.32
C LYS A 260 5.78 0.34 -8.94
N ALA A 261 6.05 1.63 -8.81
CA ALA A 261 5.29 2.71 -9.44
C ALA A 261 5.35 2.62 -10.97
N ASP A 262 6.54 2.32 -11.53
CA ASP A 262 6.73 2.09 -12.96
C ASP A 262 5.89 0.88 -13.44
N ASN A 263 5.90 -0.23 -12.71
CA ASN A 263 5.08 -1.41 -13.03
C ASN A 263 3.59 -1.11 -12.98
N TRP A 264 3.13 -0.34 -11.97
CA TRP A 264 1.74 0.10 -11.91
C TRP A 264 1.34 0.90 -13.15
N TRP A 265 2.21 1.78 -13.66
CA TRP A 265 1.98 2.57 -14.86
C TRP A 265 2.06 1.73 -16.13
N LEU A 266 3.03 0.82 -16.24
CA LEU A 266 3.18 -0.10 -17.37
C LEU A 266 1.98 -1.04 -17.54
N ARG A 267 1.31 -1.43 -16.46
CA ARG A 267 0.08 -2.26 -16.52
C ARG A 267 -1.07 -1.58 -17.27
N GLN A 268 -1.01 -0.25 -17.45
CA GLN A 268 -2.01 0.55 -18.15
C GLN A 268 -1.74 0.66 -19.66
N HIS A 269 -0.60 0.16 -20.14
CA HIS A 269 -0.27 0.19 -21.56
C HIS A 269 -1.13 -0.81 -22.35
N GLU A 270 -1.54 -0.43 -23.57
CA GLU A 270 -2.42 -1.25 -24.42
C GLU A 270 -1.90 -2.68 -24.67
N LYS A 271 -0.58 -2.88 -24.81
CA LYS A 271 0.03 -4.21 -24.92
C LYS A 271 -0.26 -5.10 -23.72
N VAL A 272 -0.37 -4.53 -22.52
CA VAL A 272 -0.67 -5.26 -21.28
C VAL A 272 -2.16 -5.47 -21.12
N LEU A 273 -2.96 -4.43 -21.40
CA LEU A 273 -4.42 -4.48 -21.32
C LEU A 273 -5.03 -5.50 -22.31
N ASN A 274 -4.37 -5.68 -23.46
CA ASN A 274 -4.83 -6.56 -24.55
C ASN A 274 -4.08 -7.91 -24.59
N LEU A 275 -3.37 -8.30 -23.54
CA LEU A 275 -2.73 -9.62 -23.47
C LEU A 275 -3.79 -10.73 -23.71
N PRO A 276 -3.59 -11.63 -24.68
CA PRO A 276 -4.59 -12.62 -25.11
C PRO A 276 -4.65 -13.82 -24.14
N PHE A 277 -4.98 -13.55 -22.87
CA PHE A 277 -5.13 -14.59 -21.87
C PHE A 277 -6.22 -15.59 -22.22
N LYS A 278 -6.00 -16.84 -21.88
CA LYS A 278 -7.06 -17.85 -21.89
C LYS A 278 -8.14 -17.51 -20.85
N GLU A 279 -9.38 -17.92 -21.11
CA GLU A 279 -10.53 -17.61 -20.24
C GLU A 279 -10.43 -18.23 -18.85
N ASP A 280 -9.80 -19.41 -18.74
CA ASP A 280 -9.69 -20.21 -17.51
C ASP A 280 -8.50 -19.80 -16.62
N ILE A 281 -7.70 -18.81 -17.03
CA ILE A 281 -6.56 -18.32 -16.22
C ILE A 281 -7.07 -17.64 -14.95
N ARG A 282 -6.63 -18.14 -13.81
CA ARG A 282 -6.95 -17.56 -12.49
C ARG A 282 -6.30 -16.18 -12.33
N ARG A 283 -6.94 -15.31 -11.56
CA ARG A 283 -6.43 -13.95 -11.31
C ARG A 283 -4.99 -13.90 -10.84
N ALA A 284 -4.60 -14.74 -9.88
CA ALA A 284 -3.23 -14.79 -9.36
C ALA A 284 -2.21 -15.19 -10.43
N ASP A 285 -2.53 -16.17 -11.28
CA ASP A 285 -1.66 -16.60 -12.37
C ASP A 285 -1.56 -15.51 -13.44
N ARG A 286 -2.67 -14.79 -13.73
CA ARG A 286 -2.67 -13.62 -14.62
C ARG A 286 -1.77 -12.51 -14.09
N ASP A 287 -1.88 -12.16 -12.81
CA ASP A 287 -1.05 -11.13 -12.19
C ASP A 287 0.43 -11.48 -12.24
N ASN A 288 0.79 -12.73 -11.91
CA ASN A 288 2.16 -13.23 -11.99
C ASN A 288 2.70 -13.21 -13.42
N THR A 289 1.89 -13.63 -14.39
CA THR A 289 2.29 -13.62 -15.81
C THR A 289 2.51 -12.20 -16.32
N ILE A 290 1.67 -11.23 -15.92
CA ILE A 290 1.85 -9.81 -16.27
C ILE A 290 3.15 -9.28 -15.64
N ASP A 291 3.43 -9.61 -14.38
CA ASP A 291 4.65 -9.16 -13.69
C ASP A 291 5.91 -9.66 -14.41
N ILE A 292 5.96 -10.93 -14.77
CA ILE A 292 7.06 -11.52 -15.54
C ILE A 292 7.14 -10.90 -16.94
N TYR A 293 6.02 -10.71 -17.64
CA TYR A 293 5.97 -10.06 -18.95
C TYR A 293 6.52 -8.63 -18.92
N LEU A 294 6.36 -7.92 -17.81
CA LEU A 294 6.90 -6.58 -17.60
C LEU A 294 8.37 -6.58 -17.17
N SER A 295 8.90 -7.69 -16.67
CA SER A 295 10.29 -7.80 -16.19
C SER A 295 11.29 -7.94 -17.35
N GLU A 296 12.57 -8.04 -17.03
CA GLU A 296 13.62 -8.40 -18.00
C GLU A 296 13.58 -9.92 -18.32
N ASP A 297 12.92 -10.74 -17.49
CA ASP A 297 12.80 -12.19 -17.66
C ASP A 297 11.52 -12.58 -18.43
N TYR A 298 10.99 -11.69 -19.26
CA TYR A 298 9.75 -11.91 -20.04
C TYR A 298 9.76 -13.17 -20.92
N GLU A 299 10.92 -13.67 -21.27
CA GLU A 299 11.08 -14.91 -22.04
C GLU A 299 10.49 -16.12 -21.30
N ASP A 300 10.48 -16.11 -19.96
CA ASP A 300 9.90 -17.19 -19.12
C ASP A 300 8.40 -17.41 -19.40
N VAL A 301 7.72 -16.41 -19.92
CA VAL A 301 6.28 -16.48 -20.28
C VAL A 301 6.04 -16.34 -21.78
N LEU A 302 7.03 -15.95 -22.59
CA LEU A 302 6.85 -15.73 -24.02
C LEU A 302 7.54 -16.79 -24.90
N GLN A 303 8.51 -17.54 -24.39
CA GLN A 303 9.19 -18.59 -25.17
C GLN A 303 8.24 -19.72 -25.56
N ASP A 304 8.59 -20.44 -26.63
CA ASP A 304 7.80 -21.60 -27.08
C ASP A 304 7.74 -22.69 -25.99
N GLY A 305 6.56 -23.28 -25.79
CA GLY A 305 6.27 -24.20 -24.69
C GLY A 305 5.82 -23.51 -23.39
N ALA A 306 6.10 -22.23 -23.20
CA ALA A 306 5.69 -21.45 -22.04
C ALA A 306 4.42 -20.62 -22.32
N TRP A 307 4.40 -19.82 -23.37
CA TRP A 307 3.28 -18.92 -23.66
C TRP A 307 1.94 -19.67 -23.84
N GLN A 308 1.97 -20.88 -24.38
CA GLN A 308 0.79 -21.72 -24.58
C GLN A 308 0.08 -22.10 -23.27
N GLN A 309 0.74 -21.93 -22.13
CA GLN A 309 0.12 -22.19 -20.82
C GLN A 309 -0.84 -21.07 -20.41
N PHE A 310 -0.58 -19.85 -20.85
CA PHE A 310 -1.27 -18.65 -20.36
C PHE A 310 -2.12 -17.97 -21.44
N PHE A 311 -1.68 -18.01 -22.70
CA PHE A 311 -2.22 -17.20 -23.79
C PHE A 311 -2.86 -18.07 -24.90
N THR A 312 -3.79 -17.49 -25.63
CA THR A 312 -4.41 -18.10 -26.81
C THR A 312 -3.54 -17.96 -28.06
N GLU A 313 -2.67 -16.95 -28.09
CA GLU A 313 -1.65 -16.71 -29.11
C GLU A 313 -0.41 -16.07 -28.45
N GLN A 314 0.75 -16.16 -29.10
CA GLN A 314 1.99 -15.61 -28.54
C GLN A 314 1.96 -14.08 -28.55
N PRO A 315 2.00 -13.42 -27.37
CA PRO A 315 2.09 -11.96 -27.32
C PRO A 315 3.40 -11.42 -27.92
N SER A 316 3.34 -10.21 -28.49
CA SER A 316 4.57 -9.49 -28.86
C SER A 316 5.35 -9.05 -27.63
N VAL A 317 6.66 -9.00 -27.73
CA VAL A 317 7.53 -8.47 -26.65
C VAL A 317 7.20 -7.00 -26.39
N PHE A 318 7.12 -6.63 -25.11
CA PHE A 318 7.09 -5.24 -24.70
C PHE A 318 8.53 -4.79 -24.45
N THR A 319 9.12 -4.17 -25.46
CA THR A 319 10.54 -3.85 -25.48
C THR A 319 10.92 -2.81 -24.41
N ARG A 320 12.19 -2.78 -24.04
CA ARG A 320 12.73 -1.81 -23.09
C ARG A 320 12.53 -0.36 -23.54
N GLU A 321 12.65 -0.12 -24.84
CA GLU A 321 12.45 1.20 -25.46
C GLU A 321 10.98 1.64 -25.33
N GLU A 322 10.05 0.76 -25.64
CA GLU A 322 8.60 1.02 -25.48
C GLU A 322 8.24 1.28 -24.02
N LYS A 323 8.73 0.43 -23.08
CA LYS A 323 8.52 0.63 -21.64
C LYS A 323 9.03 2.01 -21.19
N LYS A 324 10.25 2.39 -21.60
CA LYS A 324 10.81 3.72 -21.28
C LYS A 324 10.00 4.86 -21.88
N ALA A 325 9.55 4.71 -23.13
CA ALA A 325 8.71 5.72 -23.79
C ALA A 325 7.38 5.92 -23.09
N TRP A 326 6.78 4.84 -22.57
CA TRP A 326 5.54 4.89 -21.79
C TRP A 326 5.74 5.50 -20.39
N ILE A 327 6.79 5.09 -19.68
CA ILE A 327 7.12 5.64 -18.35
C ILE A 327 7.37 7.15 -18.42
N LYS A 328 7.98 7.66 -19.46
CA LYS A 328 8.18 9.11 -19.67
C LYS A 328 6.88 9.93 -19.76
N GLN A 329 5.75 9.29 -20.03
CA GLN A 329 4.44 9.97 -20.07
C GLN A 329 3.81 10.09 -18.67
N GLN A 330 4.35 9.38 -17.69
CA GLN A 330 3.92 9.53 -16.30
C GLN A 330 4.39 10.88 -15.77
N HIS A 331 3.49 11.60 -15.11
CA HIS A 331 3.74 12.93 -14.56
C HIS A 331 2.88 13.14 -13.29
N ASP A 332 3.12 14.23 -12.58
CA ASP A 332 2.39 14.66 -11.39
C ASP A 332 2.33 13.59 -10.28
N VAL A 333 3.40 12.80 -10.14
CA VAL A 333 3.53 11.83 -9.07
C VAL A 333 4.04 12.54 -7.82
N ALA A 334 3.42 12.24 -6.68
CA ALA A 334 3.88 12.66 -5.36
C ALA A 334 4.78 11.59 -4.75
N LEU A 335 5.81 12.03 -4.03
CA LEU A 335 6.75 11.17 -3.31
C LEU A 335 6.92 11.65 -1.89
N GLY A 336 6.78 10.74 -0.92
CA GLY A 336 7.14 10.95 0.48
C GLY A 336 8.33 10.08 0.89
N SER A 337 9.13 10.60 1.83
CA SER A 337 10.22 9.87 2.46
C SER A 337 10.13 10.00 3.99
N ASP A 338 10.28 8.88 4.71
CA ASP A 338 10.20 8.84 6.18
C ASP A 338 11.38 9.54 6.89
N ALA A 339 12.46 9.82 6.15
CA ALA A 339 13.60 10.62 6.59
C ALA A 339 14.21 11.41 5.42
N PHE A 340 15.23 12.23 5.69
CA PHE A 340 15.87 13.04 4.67
C PHE A 340 16.55 12.21 3.56
N PHE A 341 16.61 12.78 2.36
CA PHE A 341 17.41 12.25 1.28
C PHE A 341 18.88 12.65 1.46
N PRO A 342 19.83 11.68 1.49
CA PRO A 342 21.24 12.00 1.70
C PRO A 342 21.91 12.55 0.44
N PHE A 343 21.38 12.25 -0.75
CA PHE A 343 21.97 12.63 -2.04
C PHE A 343 20.90 12.87 -3.11
N GLY A 344 21.23 13.70 -4.11
CA GLY A 344 20.35 14.02 -5.24
C GLY A 344 20.04 12.84 -6.18
N ASP A 345 20.78 11.72 -6.11
CA ASP A 345 20.50 10.51 -6.89
C ASP A 345 19.11 9.91 -6.60
N ASN A 346 18.58 10.14 -5.39
CA ASN A 346 17.21 9.78 -5.05
C ASN A 346 16.20 10.59 -5.89
N ILE A 347 16.44 11.87 -6.06
CA ILE A 347 15.60 12.75 -6.87
C ILE A 347 15.74 12.40 -8.37
N GLU A 348 16.97 12.12 -8.85
CA GLU A 348 17.21 11.63 -10.21
C GLU A 348 16.42 10.35 -10.51
N ARG A 349 16.36 9.42 -9.54
CA ARG A 349 15.54 8.21 -9.67
C ARG A 349 14.04 8.51 -9.67
N ALA A 350 13.60 9.37 -8.76
CA ALA A 350 12.20 9.76 -8.63
C ALA A 350 11.67 10.46 -9.88
N TYR A 351 12.43 11.39 -10.43
CA TYR A 351 12.10 12.09 -11.67
C TYR A 351 11.81 11.14 -12.84
N LYS A 352 12.56 10.05 -12.97
CA LYS A 352 12.35 9.04 -14.03
C LYS A 352 11.02 8.32 -13.96
N SER A 353 10.36 8.32 -12.79
CA SER A 353 9.02 7.79 -12.56
C SER A 353 7.93 8.87 -12.51
N GLY A 354 8.20 10.06 -13.05
CA GLY A 354 7.24 11.15 -13.19
C GLY A 354 6.97 11.95 -11.90
N VAL A 355 7.86 11.87 -10.90
CA VAL A 355 7.71 12.64 -9.66
C VAL A 355 7.85 14.12 -9.93
N LYS A 356 6.85 14.89 -9.48
CA LYS A 356 6.78 16.35 -9.53
C LYS A 356 6.74 16.97 -8.13
N TYR A 357 6.28 16.23 -7.14
CA TYR A 357 6.06 16.73 -5.76
C TYR A 357 6.76 15.81 -4.76
N VAL A 358 7.52 16.40 -3.85
CA VAL A 358 8.31 15.66 -2.86
C VAL A 358 8.08 16.24 -1.48
N VAL A 359 7.89 15.38 -0.47
CA VAL A 359 7.89 15.74 0.93
C VAL A 359 8.89 14.89 1.70
N GLN A 360 9.70 15.53 2.52
CA GLN A 360 10.69 14.90 3.41
C GLN A 360 10.90 15.77 4.66
N PRO A 361 11.49 15.25 5.75
CA PRO A 361 11.77 16.08 6.92
C PRO A 361 12.86 17.15 6.70
N GLY A 362 13.82 16.93 5.81
CA GLY A 362 15.03 17.76 5.73
C GLY A 362 16.02 17.48 6.87
N GLY A 363 17.04 18.30 7.01
CA GLY A 363 18.07 18.23 8.06
C GLY A 363 19.31 17.43 7.68
N SER A 364 19.52 17.14 6.39
CA SER A 364 20.76 16.58 5.88
C SER A 364 21.81 17.70 5.70
N ILE A 365 23.07 17.37 5.94
CA ILE A 365 24.21 18.26 5.60
C ILE A 365 24.24 18.57 4.07
N ARG A 366 23.56 17.75 3.26
CA ARG A 366 23.52 17.86 1.80
C ARG A 366 22.15 18.28 1.26
N ASP A 367 21.31 18.90 2.08
CA ASP A 367 19.99 19.37 1.63
C ASP A 367 20.11 20.30 0.42
N ASP A 368 21.11 21.18 0.39
CA ASP A 368 21.37 22.10 -0.74
C ASP A 368 21.52 21.32 -2.07
N HIS A 369 22.29 20.24 -2.09
CA HIS A 369 22.48 19.41 -3.28
C HIS A 369 21.20 18.69 -3.70
N VAL A 370 20.37 18.26 -2.74
CA VAL A 370 19.09 17.63 -3.01
C VAL A 370 18.10 18.64 -3.59
N ILE A 371 18.06 19.86 -3.02
CA ILE A 371 17.21 20.97 -3.47
C ILE A 371 17.63 21.41 -4.88
N ASP A 372 18.93 21.58 -5.14
CA ASP A 372 19.45 21.93 -6.47
C ASP A 372 19.05 20.90 -7.53
N THR A 373 19.02 19.60 -7.15
CA THR A 373 18.57 18.53 -8.04
C THR A 373 17.07 18.63 -8.31
N CYS A 374 16.26 18.99 -7.33
CA CYS A 374 14.84 19.26 -7.52
C CYS A 374 14.61 20.46 -8.44
N ASP A 375 15.34 21.56 -8.23
CA ASP A 375 15.25 22.77 -9.05
C ASP A 375 15.63 22.50 -10.52
N LYS A 376 16.64 21.63 -10.76
CA LYS A 376 17.04 21.19 -12.10
C LYS A 376 15.88 20.58 -12.89
N TYR A 377 14.99 19.87 -12.23
CA TYR A 377 13.85 19.15 -12.81
C TYR A 377 12.50 19.85 -12.58
N ASP A 378 12.52 21.08 -12.07
CA ASP A 378 11.29 21.84 -11.74
C ASP A 378 10.36 21.07 -10.79
N ILE A 379 10.93 20.31 -9.85
CA ILE A 379 10.22 19.56 -8.81
C ILE A 379 9.94 20.48 -7.62
N VAL A 380 8.73 20.40 -7.09
CA VAL A 380 8.34 21.05 -5.83
C VAL A 380 8.81 20.17 -4.66
N MET A 381 9.61 20.71 -3.75
CA MET A 381 10.00 20.02 -2.53
C MET A 381 9.57 20.77 -1.28
N ILE A 382 9.04 20.03 -0.34
CA ILE A 382 8.64 20.50 0.99
C ILE A 382 9.47 19.78 2.04
N CYS A 383 10.09 20.55 2.95
CA CYS A 383 10.79 20.04 4.14
C CYS A 383 9.92 20.29 5.37
N ASN A 384 9.24 19.28 5.87
CA ASN A 384 8.26 19.44 6.94
C ASN A 384 8.82 19.26 8.37
N GLY A 385 10.09 18.90 8.52
CA GLY A 385 10.74 18.70 9.82
C GLY A 385 10.30 17.44 10.58
N VAL A 386 9.41 16.61 10.01
CA VAL A 386 8.83 15.45 10.68
C VAL A 386 9.42 14.15 10.15
N ARG A 387 10.17 13.44 10.99
CA ARG A 387 10.65 12.09 10.71
C ARG A 387 9.59 11.06 11.08
N LEU A 388 9.33 10.11 10.17
CA LEU A 388 8.26 9.11 10.29
C LEU A 388 8.82 7.67 10.42
N PHE A 389 9.92 7.49 11.12
CA PHE A 389 10.49 6.15 11.34
C PHE A 389 9.50 5.23 12.08
N HIS A 390 9.39 4.01 11.56
CA HIS A 390 8.58 2.93 12.12
C HIS A 390 9.43 1.64 12.20
N HIS A 391 9.59 1.10 13.41
CA HIS A 391 10.42 -0.08 13.69
C HIS A 391 9.71 -1.11 14.56
#